data_867630563a0e729f309c3fd7d6fe4d3e
#
_entry.id   867630563a0e729f309c3fd7d6fe4d3e
#
_cell.length_a   1.000
_cell.length_b   1.000
_cell.length_c   1.000
_cell.angle_alpha   90.00
_cell.angle_beta   90.00
_cell.angle_gamma   90.00
#
_symmetry.space_group_name_H-M   'P 1'
#
loop_
_entity.id
_entity.type
_entity.pdbx_description
1 polymer ?
#
loop_
_entity_poly.entity_id
_entity_poly.type
_entity_poly.pdbx_seq_one_letter_code
_entity_poly.pdbx_strand_id
1 'polypeptide(L)'
;MNVNVAPDIVAKELSAVQNLDDYYAKLVRAGMGAGWNKSEPSLYPTPKKTFLPAHWPYRTARPALDAAGRLVRTEDAERRNLILHNPVAGHGYGTAATIVAAYQMIKGAEVARSHRHTPNALRFILESGRSTYTIVDGKKVPMEEGDVVLTPNWCWHGHCNEGADNAYWIDVLDVPLTQLLGPIFFEGLEGKFIETAGEVAADTWLPGT
;
A
#
# COMPACT_ATOMS: atom_id res chain seq x y z
N MET A 1 14.11 14.66 -20.55
CA MET A 1 14.66 15.07 -21.87
C MET A 1 13.51 15.53 -22.73
N ASN A 2 13.49 16.81 -23.12
CA ASN A 2 12.45 17.34 -24.02
C ASN A 2 12.71 16.82 -25.44
N VAL A 3 11.85 15.94 -25.92
CA VAL A 3 11.89 15.39 -27.28
C VAL A 3 11.11 16.37 -28.19
N ASN A 4 11.65 17.60 -28.37
CA ASN A 4 11.05 18.60 -29.27
C ASN A 4 11.89 18.75 -30.55
N VAL A 5 12.15 17.60 -31.23
CA VAL A 5 12.68 17.64 -32.60
C VAL A 5 11.50 17.47 -33.55
N ALA A 6 11.39 18.35 -34.55
CA ALA A 6 10.30 18.26 -35.53
C ALA A 6 10.26 16.85 -36.17
N PRO A 7 9.09 16.20 -36.26
CA PRO A 7 8.96 14.83 -36.75
C PRO A 7 9.60 14.59 -38.12
N ASP A 8 9.50 15.55 -39.00
CA ASP A 8 10.06 15.48 -40.37
C ASP A 8 11.59 15.45 -40.40
N ILE A 9 12.25 16.14 -39.44
CA ILE A 9 13.71 16.14 -39.32
C ILE A 9 14.16 14.74 -38.85
N VAL A 10 13.49 14.18 -37.85
CA VAL A 10 13.77 12.83 -37.32
C VAL A 10 13.56 11.79 -38.41
N ALA A 11 12.48 11.87 -39.17
CA ALA A 11 12.21 10.96 -40.25
C ALA A 11 13.29 10.98 -41.36
N LYS A 12 13.74 12.18 -41.72
CA LYS A 12 14.85 12.34 -42.69
C LYS A 12 16.19 11.78 -42.17
N GLU A 13 16.52 12.05 -40.90
CA GLU A 13 17.72 11.51 -40.26
C GLU A 13 17.70 9.99 -40.20
N LEU A 14 16.57 9.39 -39.83
CA LEU A 14 16.40 7.92 -39.76
C LEU A 14 16.46 7.29 -41.16
N SER A 15 15.89 7.94 -42.18
CA SER A 15 15.95 7.43 -43.54
C SER A 15 17.37 7.39 -44.13
N ALA A 16 18.28 8.20 -43.60
CA ALA A 16 19.67 8.28 -44.08
C ALA A 16 20.66 7.40 -43.33
N VAL A 17 20.20 6.65 -42.32
CA VAL A 17 21.05 5.79 -41.47
C VAL A 17 21.68 4.66 -42.28
N GLN A 18 23.00 4.41 -42.06
CA GLN A 18 23.79 3.39 -42.74
C GLN A 18 24.41 2.34 -41.80
N ASN A 19 24.29 2.50 -40.48
CA ASN A 19 24.83 1.56 -39.50
C ASN A 19 23.97 1.52 -38.21
N LEU A 20 24.11 0.44 -37.44
CA LEU A 20 23.27 0.17 -36.29
C LEU A 20 23.51 1.15 -35.12
N ASP A 21 24.75 1.60 -34.90
CA ASP A 21 25.05 2.50 -33.78
C ASP A 21 24.36 3.86 -33.97
N ASP A 22 24.46 4.43 -35.17
CA ASP A 22 23.79 5.65 -35.57
C ASP A 22 22.25 5.47 -35.53
N TYR A 23 21.75 4.33 -35.97
CA TYR A 23 20.33 3.97 -35.89
C TYR A 23 19.82 3.97 -34.44
N TYR A 24 20.49 3.27 -33.53
CA TYR A 24 20.08 3.24 -32.12
C TYR A 24 20.15 4.61 -31.45
N ALA A 25 21.19 5.38 -31.74
CA ALA A 25 21.30 6.73 -31.21
C ALA A 25 20.13 7.64 -31.65
N LYS A 26 19.75 7.55 -32.93
CA LYS A 26 18.62 8.33 -33.47
C LYS A 26 17.27 7.83 -32.95
N LEU A 27 17.08 6.52 -32.75
CA LEU A 27 15.88 5.98 -32.11
C LEU A 27 15.70 6.54 -30.70
N VAL A 28 16.76 6.55 -29.88
CA VAL A 28 16.71 7.11 -28.53
C VAL A 28 16.34 8.60 -28.54
N ARG A 29 16.90 9.38 -29.47
CA ARG A 29 16.53 10.80 -29.66
C ARG A 29 15.06 10.99 -30.06
N ALA A 30 14.53 10.03 -30.80
CA ALA A 30 13.13 9.99 -31.23
C ALA A 30 12.17 9.41 -30.14
N GLY A 31 12.65 9.08 -28.95
CA GLY A 31 11.87 8.45 -27.89
C GLY A 31 11.47 7.02 -28.19
N MET A 32 12.19 6.36 -29.11
CA MET A 32 11.95 4.96 -29.50
C MET A 32 13.07 4.05 -29.05
N GLY A 33 12.80 2.75 -28.94
CA GLY A 33 13.79 1.71 -28.66
C GLY A 33 13.61 0.51 -29.60
N ALA A 34 14.70 -0.09 -30.00
CA ALA A 34 14.68 -1.30 -30.82
C ALA A 34 14.24 -2.50 -29.98
N GLY A 35 13.10 -3.10 -30.30
CA GLY A 35 12.52 -4.21 -29.56
C GLY A 35 13.40 -5.47 -29.49
N TRP A 36 14.31 -5.63 -30.42
CA TRP A 36 15.27 -6.74 -30.52
C TRP A 36 16.63 -6.44 -29.87
N ASN A 37 16.92 -5.20 -29.51
CA ASN A 37 18.16 -4.75 -28.87
C ASN A 37 17.89 -4.22 -27.47
N LYS A 38 17.52 -5.11 -26.57
CA LYS A 38 17.28 -4.80 -25.15
C LYS A 38 18.27 -5.55 -24.29
N SER A 39 18.75 -4.88 -23.24
CA SER A 39 19.59 -5.48 -22.21
C SER A 39 18.84 -6.58 -21.44
N GLU A 40 17.51 -6.44 -21.29
CA GLU A 40 16.64 -7.45 -20.72
C GLU A 40 15.44 -7.74 -21.62
N PRO A 41 15.04 -9.01 -21.76
CA PRO A 41 13.88 -9.37 -22.54
C PRO A 41 12.58 -8.83 -21.91
N SER A 42 11.62 -8.45 -22.73
CA SER A 42 10.28 -8.04 -22.27
C SER A 42 9.43 -9.22 -21.82
N LEU A 43 9.72 -10.41 -22.33
CA LEU A 43 9.04 -11.67 -22.03
C LEU A 43 10.08 -12.70 -21.58
N TYR A 44 9.71 -13.50 -20.59
CA TYR A 44 10.60 -14.51 -20.01
C TYR A 44 10.05 -15.90 -20.29
N PRO A 45 10.89 -16.90 -20.63
CA PRO A 45 10.45 -18.28 -20.90
C PRO A 45 9.96 -18.98 -19.62
N THR A 46 10.35 -18.49 -18.44
CA THR A 46 9.90 -18.97 -17.13
C THR A 46 9.57 -17.78 -16.23
N PRO A 47 8.63 -17.91 -15.28
CA PRO A 47 8.32 -16.84 -14.34
C PRO A 47 9.57 -16.38 -13.57
N LYS A 48 9.77 -15.08 -13.47
CA LYS A 48 10.80 -14.52 -12.58
C LYS A 48 10.47 -14.84 -11.13
N LYS A 49 11.46 -15.31 -10.38
CA LYS A 49 11.38 -15.42 -8.92
C LYS A 49 11.70 -14.05 -8.31
N THR A 50 10.67 -13.25 -8.11
CA THR A 50 10.81 -11.88 -7.61
C THR A 50 10.64 -11.76 -6.10
N PHE A 51 10.21 -12.84 -5.43
CA PHE A 51 9.99 -12.89 -3.99
C PHE A 51 10.52 -14.19 -3.40
N LEU A 52 10.98 -14.12 -2.16
CA LEU A 52 11.40 -15.27 -1.37
C LEU A 52 10.30 -15.64 -0.39
N PRO A 53 10.12 -16.95 -0.08
CA PRO A 53 9.31 -17.34 1.07
C PRO A 53 9.86 -16.68 2.33
N ALA A 54 8.98 -16.02 3.10
CA ALA A 54 9.35 -15.34 4.33
C ALA A 54 8.26 -15.53 5.38
N HIS A 55 8.64 -15.46 6.64
CA HIS A 55 7.74 -15.61 7.78
C HIS A 55 8.09 -14.59 8.85
N TRP A 56 7.09 -13.86 9.31
CA TRP A 56 7.19 -12.85 10.36
C TRP A 56 6.31 -13.27 11.55
N PRO A 57 6.87 -13.99 12.55
CA PRO A 57 6.08 -14.48 13.68
C PRO A 57 5.47 -13.33 14.49
N TYR A 58 4.18 -13.37 14.76
CA TYR A 58 3.50 -12.37 15.60
C TYR A 58 4.10 -12.27 17.00
N ARG A 59 4.54 -13.39 17.57
CA ARG A 59 5.25 -13.44 18.87
C ARG A 59 6.51 -12.55 18.91
N THR A 60 7.10 -12.21 17.76
CA THR A 60 8.22 -11.28 17.65
C THR A 60 7.73 -9.86 17.40
N ALA A 61 6.69 -9.70 16.60
CA ALA A 61 6.14 -8.40 16.23
C ALA A 61 5.43 -7.71 17.40
N ARG A 62 4.68 -8.47 18.22
CA ARG A 62 3.93 -7.92 19.33
C ARG A 62 4.79 -7.15 20.33
N PRO A 63 5.88 -7.72 20.93
CA PRO A 63 6.74 -6.95 21.83
C PRO A 63 7.45 -5.77 21.15
N ALA A 64 7.71 -5.84 19.82
CA ALA A 64 8.26 -4.72 19.06
C ALA A 64 7.24 -3.59 18.93
N LEU A 65 5.96 -3.89 18.70
CA LEU A 65 4.86 -2.91 18.72
C LEU A 65 4.69 -2.30 20.12
N ASP A 66 4.75 -3.09 21.19
CA ASP A 66 4.71 -2.58 22.57
C ASP A 66 5.85 -1.60 22.84
N ALA A 67 7.06 -1.91 22.36
CA ALA A 67 8.19 -1.01 22.45
C ALA A 67 7.94 0.28 21.66
N ALA A 68 7.44 0.18 20.44
CA ALA A 68 7.06 1.34 19.63
C ALA A 68 5.98 2.20 20.33
N GLY A 69 4.99 1.56 20.99
CA GLY A 69 3.95 2.24 21.77
C GLY A 69 4.49 3.06 22.96
N ARG A 70 5.63 2.66 23.54
CA ARG A 70 6.31 3.43 24.60
C ARG A 70 7.18 4.55 24.04
N LEU A 71 7.72 4.39 22.85
CA LEU A 71 8.74 5.28 22.28
C LEU A 71 8.17 6.31 21.30
N VAL A 72 7.07 5.99 20.61
CA VAL A 72 6.49 6.80 19.55
C VAL A 72 5.07 7.17 19.91
N ARG A 73 4.75 8.47 19.85
CA ARG A 73 3.40 8.97 20.13
C ARG A 73 2.51 8.79 18.91
N THR A 74 1.20 8.77 19.13
CA THR A 74 0.18 8.69 18.06
C THR A 74 0.25 9.87 17.10
N GLU A 75 0.58 11.06 17.59
CA GLU A 75 0.74 12.27 16.77
C GLU A 75 1.88 12.15 15.76
N ASP A 76 2.90 11.34 16.08
CA ASP A 76 4.08 11.16 15.24
C ASP A 76 3.94 9.99 14.25
N ALA A 77 3.11 9.01 14.56
CA ALA A 77 2.98 7.77 13.78
C ALA A 77 1.54 7.38 13.43
N GLU A 78 0.54 8.23 13.77
CA GLU A 78 -0.90 7.92 13.69
C GLU A 78 -1.26 6.62 14.43
N ARG A 79 -0.70 5.52 13.99
CA ARG A 79 -0.66 4.19 14.62
C ARG A 79 0.71 3.57 14.37
N ARG A 80 1.19 2.75 15.31
CA ARG A 80 2.49 2.08 15.13
C ARG A 80 2.30 0.93 14.16
N ASN A 81 3.10 0.90 13.11
CA ASN A 81 3.08 -0.16 12.12
C ASN A 81 4.48 -0.73 11.88
N LEU A 82 4.56 -2.04 11.70
CA LEU A 82 5.78 -2.77 11.35
C LEU A 82 5.55 -3.45 10.01
N ILE A 83 6.11 -2.87 8.97
CA ILE A 83 5.97 -3.38 7.60
C ILE A 83 6.73 -4.70 7.45
N LEU A 84 6.09 -5.69 6.85
CA LEU A 84 6.63 -7.01 6.60
C LEU A 84 7.38 -7.03 5.27
N HIS A 85 8.63 -6.58 5.29
CA HIS A 85 9.48 -6.49 4.10
C HIS A 85 9.87 -7.87 3.58
N ASN A 86 9.68 -8.11 2.29
CA ASN A 86 10.31 -9.26 1.67
C ASN A 86 11.83 -9.07 1.59
N PRO A 87 12.64 -10.10 1.91
CA PRO A 87 14.11 -9.96 1.98
C PRO A 87 14.79 -9.85 0.60
N VAL A 88 14.04 -9.79 -0.49
CA VAL A 88 14.59 -9.59 -1.84
C VAL A 88 15.03 -8.15 -2.04
N ALA A 89 16.26 -7.98 -2.50
CA ALA A 89 16.81 -6.66 -2.79
C ALA A 89 16.01 -5.95 -3.90
N GLY A 90 15.81 -4.65 -3.73
CA GLY A 90 15.15 -3.80 -4.75
C GLY A 90 13.62 -3.74 -4.67
N HIS A 91 12.98 -4.47 -3.76
CA HIS A 91 11.52 -4.45 -3.61
C HIS A 91 10.99 -3.43 -2.58
N GLY A 92 11.82 -2.53 -2.08
CA GLY A 92 11.38 -1.48 -1.17
C GLY A 92 10.68 -2.06 0.07
N TYR A 93 9.39 -1.76 0.22
CA TYR A 93 8.58 -2.16 1.38
C TYR A 93 7.55 -3.26 1.07
N GLY A 94 7.51 -3.80 -0.14
CA GLY A 94 6.53 -4.83 -0.51
C GLY A 94 6.69 -6.14 0.25
N THR A 95 5.60 -6.71 0.72
CA THR A 95 5.57 -8.07 1.28
C THR A 95 5.54 -9.10 0.15
N ALA A 96 4.83 -8.77 -0.91
CA ALA A 96 4.80 -9.48 -2.19
C ALA A 96 4.73 -8.47 -3.35
N ALA A 97 4.69 -8.94 -4.60
CA ALA A 97 4.71 -8.08 -5.79
C ALA A 97 3.60 -7.02 -5.82
N THR A 98 2.42 -7.38 -5.32
CA THR A 98 1.20 -6.57 -5.44
C THR A 98 0.63 -6.10 -4.10
N ILE A 99 1.18 -6.59 -2.99
CA ILE A 99 0.67 -6.29 -1.66
C ILE A 99 1.79 -5.90 -0.69
N VAL A 100 1.44 -5.06 0.27
CA VAL A 100 2.19 -4.82 1.49
C VAL A 100 1.34 -5.26 2.69
N ALA A 101 1.97 -5.91 3.66
CA ALA A 101 1.36 -6.25 4.93
C ALA A 101 2.15 -5.59 6.07
N ALA A 102 1.45 -5.21 7.14
CA ALA A 102 2.06 -4.62 8.32
C ALA A 102 1.31 -5.03 9.58
N TYR A 103 2.03 -5.44 10.62
CA TYR A 103 1.47 -5.49 11.96
C TYR A 103 1.29 -4.08 12.49
N GLN A 104 0.15 -3.83 13.11
CA GLN A 104 -0.21 -2.51 13.62
C GLN A 104 -0.69 -2.56 15.07
N MET A 105 -0.58 -1.43 15.75
CA MET A 105 -1.02 -1.28 17.13
C MET A 105 -1.51 0.14 17.41
N ILE A 106 -2.59 0.23 18.20
CA ILE A 106 -3.07 1.43 18.85
C ILE A 106 -3.21 1.15 20.35
N LYS A 107 -2.77 2.06 21.19
CA LYS A 107 -2.92 1.91 22.65
C LYS A 107 -4.34 2.22 23.10
N GLY A 108 -4.64 1.80 24.33
CA GLY A 108 -5.83 2.25 25.03
C GLY A 108 -5.91 3.78 25.10
N ALA A 109 -7.11 4.31 24.96
CA ALA A 109 -7.43 5.74 24.93
C ALA A 109 -6.75 6.54 23.80
N GLU A 110 -6.29 5.87 22.73
CA GLU A 110 -5.72 6.53 21.57
C GLU A 110 -6.68 6.54 20.38
N VAL A 111 -6.49 7.54 19.54
CA VAL A 111 -7.26 7.74 18.31
C VAL A 111 -6.31 8.08 17.18
N ALA A 112 -6.38 7.32 16.07
CA ALA A 112 -5.66 7.58 14.84
C ALA A 112 -6.49 8.45 13.91
N ARG A 113 -5.89 9.50 13.34
CA ARG A 113 -6.57 10.46 12.45
C ARG A 113 -7.19 9.77 11.25
N SER A 114 -8.32 10.31 10.80
CA SER A 114 -8.97 9.84 9.58
C SER A 114 -8.21 10.29 8.34
N HIS A 115 -8.15 9.40 7.38
CA HIS A 115 -7.58 9.62 6.05
C HIS A 115 -8.29 8.73 5.03
N ARG A 116 -7.98 8.93 3.77
CA ARG A 116 -8.38 8.03 2.68
C ARG A 116 -7.24 7.83 1.70
N HIS A 117 -7.24 6.72 1.01
CA HIS A 117 -6.25 6.38 0.01
C HIS A 117 -6.85 5.48 -1.07
N THR A 118 -6.25 5.49 -2.25
CA THR A 118 -6.71 4.68 -3.38
C THR A 118 -6.45 3.18 -3.24
N PRO A 119 -5.41 2.69 -2.56
CA PRO A 119 -5.31 1.28 -2.22
C PRO A 119 -6.49 0.78 -1.38
N ASN A 120 -6.92 -0.45 -1.64
CA ASN A 120 -7.82 -1.17 -0.72
C ASN A 120 -7.04 -1.66 0.50
N ALA A 121 -7.72 -1.77 1.63
CA ALA A 121 -7.16 -2.33 2.85
C ALA A 121 -8.04 -3.44 3.43
N LEU A 122 -7.40 -4.52 3.86
CA LEU A 122 -7.98 -5.58 4.66
C LEU A 122 -7.30 -5.57 6.02
N ARG A 123 -8.07 -5.66 7.10
CA ARG A 123 -7.58 -5.82 8.47
C ARG A 123 -7.99 -7.17 9.01
N PHE A 124 -7.04 -7.91 9.56
CA PHE A 124 -7.31 -9.08 10.37
C PHE A 124 -6.94 -8.78 11.82
N ILE A 125 -7.93 -8.86 12.70
CA ILE A 125 -7.80 -8.46 14.11
C ILE A 125 -7.18 -9.60 14.91
N LEU A 126 -6.07 -9.30 15.60
CA LEU A 126 -5.28 -10.28 16.35
C LEU A 126 -5.59 -10.26 17.85
N GLU A 127 -5.61 -9.07 18.44
CA GLU A 127 -5.96 -8.83 19.83
C GLU A 127 -6.70 -7.49 19.91
N SER A 128 -7.89 -7.49 20.50
CA SER A 128 -8.66 -6.24 20.66
C SER A 128 -9.65 -6.35 21.80
N GLY A 129 -9.83 -5.25 22.53
CA GLY A 129 -10.93 -5.08 23.47
C GLY A 129 -12.22 -4.64 22.76
N ARG A 130 -13.36 -4.80 23.44
CA ARG A 130 -14.71 -4.46 22.89
C ARG A 130 -14.90 -2.99 22.52
N SER A 131 -14.00 -2.10 22.97
CA SER A 131 -14.08 -0.65 22.75
C SER A 131 -13.18 -0.17 21.61
N THR A 132 -12.62 -1.09 20.81
CA THR A 132 -11.81 -0.76 19.63
C THR A 132 -12.65 -0.87 18.37
N TYR A 133 -12.54 0.12 17.50
CA TYR A 133 -13.28 0.17 16.27
C TYR A 133 -12.55 0.96 15.18
N THR A 134 -12.89 0.68 13.93
CA THR A 134 -12.58 1.57 12.81
C THR A 134 -13.83 2.35 12.42
N ILE A 135 -13.64 3.57 11.94
CA ILE A 135 -14.70 4.36 11.32
C ILE A 135 -14.46 4.30 9.81
N VAL A 136 -15.45 3.87 9.04
CA VAL A 136 -15.40 3.84 7.57
C VAL A 136 -16.58 4.64 7.03
N ASP A 137 -16.30 5.72 6.32
CA ASP A 137 -17.31 6.67 5.79
C ASP A 137 -18.39 7.05 6.82
N GLY A 138 -17.95 7.38 8.04
CA GLY A 138 -18.82 7.77 9.15
C GLY A 138 -19.51 6.62 9.89
N LYS A 139 -19.31 5.37 9.49
CA LYS A 139 -19.87 4.20 10.17
C LYS A 139 -18.84 3.59 11.13
N LYS A 140 -19.26 3.38 12.36
CA LYS A 140 -18.47 2.69 13.38
C LYS A 140 -18.54 1.19 13.16
N VAL A 141 -17.39 0.58 12.87
CA VAL A 141 -17.24 -0.86 12.67
C VAL A 141 -16.41 -1.41 13.83
N PRO A 142 -16.99 -2.22 14.73
CA PRO A 142 -16.24 -2.87 15.80
C PRO A 142 -15.09 -3.70 15.24
N MET A 143 -14.02 -3.85 16.02
CA MET A 143 -12.86 -4.67 15.69
C MET A 143 -12.70 -5.74 16.77
N GLU A 144 -13.30 -6.90 16.58
CA GLU A 144 -13.20 -8.02 17.51
C GLU A 144 -12.11 -9.00 17.06
N GLU A 145 -11.52 -9.72 18.02
CA GLU A 145 -10.48 -10.73 17.73
C GLU A 145 -10.99 -11.80 16.76
N GLY A 146 -10.26 -12.02 15.67
CA GLY A 146 -10.62 -12.94 14.60
C GLY A 146 -11.40 -12.30 13.43
N ASP A 147 -11.83 -11.05 13.56
CA ASP A 147 -12.54 -10.35 12.49
C ASP A 147 -11.64 -10.03 11.29
N VAL A 148 -12.28 -10.02 10.12
CA VAL A 148 -11.73 -9.44 8.90
C VAL A 148 -12.55 -8.21 8.53
N VAL A 149 -11.93 -7.03 8.61
CA VAL A 149 -12.55 -5.75 8.31
C VAL A 149 -11.97 -5.20 7.00
N LEU A 150 -12.83 -4.79 6.09
CA LEU A 150 -12.43 -4.20 4.81
C LEU A 150 -12.62 -2.68 4.82
N THR A 151 -11.64 -1.97 4.27
CA THR A 151 -11.74 -0.57 3.90
C THR A 151 -11.58 -0.47 2.38
N PRO A 152 -12.67 -0.29 1.64
CA PRO A 152 -12.59 -0.15 0.19
C PRO A 152 -11.80 1.09 -0.23
N ASN A 153 -11.36 1.07 -1.48
CA ASN A 153 -10.72 2.19 -2.16
C ASN A 153 -11.45 3.52 -1.87
N TRP A 154 -10.68 4.52 -1.51
CA TRP A 154 -11.10 5.92 -1.35
C TRP A 154 -12.15 6.19 -0.27
N CYS A 155 -12.49 5.21 0.58
CA CYS A 155 -13.33 5.44 1.75
C CYS A 155 -12.54 6.15 2.86
N TRP A 156 -13.14 7.17 3.47
CA TRP A 156 -12.60 7.79 4.67
C TRP A 156 -12.56 6.78 5.81
N HIS A 157 -11.43 6.67 6.49
CA HIS A 157 -11.33 5.78 7.63
C HIS A 157 -10.33 6.28 8.69
N GLY A 158 -10.57 5.86 9.92
CA GLY A 158 -9.73 6.11 11.08
C GLY A 158 -9.95 5.02 12.12
N HIS A 159 -9.14 5.02 13.19
CA HIS A 159 -9.22 4.01 14.24
C HIS A 159 -9.32 4.67 15.61
N CYS A 160 -10.10 4.06 16.48
CA CYS A 160 -10.27 4.49 17.84
C CYS A 160 -10.22 3.31 18.80
N ASN A 161 -9.53 3.49 19.91
CA ASN A 161 -9.53 2.55 21.02
C ASN A 161 -9.92 3.30 22.30
N GLU A 162 -11.18 3.17 22.69
CA GLU A 162 -11.74 3.78 23.92
C GLU A 162 -11.47 2.91 25.15
N GLY A 163 -10.91 1.70 24.97
CA GLY A 163 -10.57 0.79 26.06
C GLY A 163 -9.27 1.16 26.78
N ALA A 164 -8.91 0.35 27.76
CA ALA A 164 -7.66 0.50 28.51
C ALA A 164 -6.51 -0.31 27.91
N ASP A 165 -6.82 -1.41 27.23
CA ASP A 165 -5.84 -2.35 26.67
C ASP A 165 -5.44 -1.94 25.25
N ASN A 166 -4.24 -2.35 24.83
CA ASN A 166 -3.78 -2.14 23.46
C ASN A 166 -4.55 -3.05 22.49
N ALA A 167 -4.72 -2.61 21.26
CA ALA A 167 -5.26 -3.41 20.18
C ALA A 167 -4.22 -3.62 19.08
N TYR A 168 -4.24 -4.82 18.48
CA TYR A 168 -3.27 -5.27 17.47
C TYR A 168 -3.98 -5.94 16.31
N TRP A 169 -3.54 -5.64 15.10
CA TRP A 169 -4.07 -6.24 13.89
C TRP A 169 -2.99 -6.32 12.81
N ILE A 170 -3.27 -7.00 11.73
CA ILE A 170 -2.48 -6.95 10.51
C ILE A 170 -3.29 -6.29 9.41
N ASP A 171 -2.73 -5.24 8.81
CA ASP A 171 -3.25 -4.65 7.58
C ASP A 171 -2.56 -5.27 6.37
N VAL A 172 -3.33 -5.53 5.33
CA VAL A 172 -2.86 -5.95 4.01
C VAL A 172 -3.45 -4.99 2.98
N LEU A 173 -2.58 -4.32 2.22
CA LEU A 173 -2.97 -3.31 1.24
C LEU A 173 -2.38 -3.62 -0.14
N ASP A 174 -3.11 -3.28 -1.19
CA ASP A 174 -2.65 -3.40 -2.58
C ASP A 174 -1.83 -2.18 -3.06
N VAL A 175 -1.11 -1.52 -2.13
CA VAL A 175 -0.29 -0.34 -2.42
C VAL A 175 0.71 -0.58 -3.54
N PRO A 176 1.51 -1.67 -3.58
CA PRO A 176 2.46 -1.88 -4.67
C PRO A 176 1.77 -2.01 -6.03
N LEU A 177 0.59 -2.66 -6.09
CA LEU A 177 -0.19 -2.76 -7.32
C LEU A 177 -0.70 -1.40 -7.78
N THR A 178 -1.28 -0.63 -6.86
CA THR A 178 -1.81 0.71 -7.14
C THR A 178 -0.70 1.67 -7.60
N GLN A 179 0.49 1.57 -7.00
CA GLN A 179 1.67 2.31 -7.44
C GLN A 179 2.10 1.92 -8.85
N LEU A 180 2.16 0.62 -9.15
CA LEU A 180 2.54 0.11 -10.46
C LEU A 180 1.58 0.60 -11.56
N LEU A 181 0.28 0.65 -11.26
CA LEU A 181 -0.75 1.12 -12.18
C LEU A 181 -0.80 2.65 -12.30
N GLY A 182 -0.21 3.38 -11.36
CA GLY A 182 -0.11 4.84 -11.35
C GLY A 182 -1.14 5.60 -10.50
N PRO A 183 -2.37 5.12 -10.23
CA PRO A 183 -3.38 5.91 -9.50
C PRO A 183 -3.19 5.84 -7.97
N ILE A 184 -1.97 5.99 -7.46
CA ILE A 184 -1.71 6.06 -6.02
C ILE A 184 -1.99 7.46 -5.49
N PHE A 185 -2.87 7.57 -4.50
CA PHE A 185 -3.27 8.85 -3.93
C PHE A 185 -3.61 8.70 -2.45
N PHE A 186 -3.32 9.73 -1.66
CA PHE A 186 -3.58 9.81 -0.23
C PHE A 186 -4.09 11.20 0.13
N GLU A 187 -5.07 11.26 1.04
CA GLU A 187 -5.60 12.50 1.59
C GLU A 187 -5.85 12.33 3.10
N GLY A 188 -5.27 13.24 3.89
CA GLY A 188 -5.54 13.36 5.31
C GLY A 188 -6.74 14.27 5.55
N LEU A 189 -7.58 13.94 6.55
CA LEU A 189 -8.69 14.79 6.95
C LEU A 189 -8.16 16.02 7.70
N GLU A 190 -8.55 17.22 7.29
CA GLU A 190 -8.36 18.44 8.08
C GLU A 190 -9.32 18.40 9.29
N GLY A 191 -8.78 18.30 10.49
CA GLY A 191 -9.53 18.02 11.70
C GLY A 191 -9.18 16.66 12.26
N LYS A 192 -9.91 16.15 13.24
CA LYS A 192 -9.48 14.92 13.91
C LYS A 192 -10.20 13.66 13.42
N PHE A 193 -11.51 13.74 13.10
CA PHE A 193 -12.32 12.54 12.79
C PHE A 193 -13.51 12.88 11.93
N ILE A 194 -13.96 11.88 11.14
CA ILE A 194 -15.31 11.86 10.59
C ILE A 194 -16.26 11.53 11.75
N GLU A 195 -17.27 12.37 11.96
CA GLU A 195 -18.32 12.09 12.93
C GLU A 195 -19.06 10.80 12.54
N THR A 196 -19.37 9.96 13.54
CA THR A 196 -20.07 8.70 13.31
C THR A 196 -21.54 8.96 13.05
N ALA A 197 -22.04 8.53 11.90
CA ALA A 197 -23.46 8.60 11.54
C ALA A 197 -24.27 7.34 11.92
N GLY A 198 -23.71 6.46 12.77
CA GLY A 198 -24.34 5.22 13.25
C GLY A 198 -23.35 4.06 13.37
N GLU A 199 -23.80 2.96 13.96
CA GLU A 199 -23.07 1.69 14.01
C GLU A 199 -23.51 0.78 12.88
N VAL A 200 -22.57 0.05 12.27
CA VAL A 200 -22.91 -1.11 11.45
C VAL A 200 -23.24 -2.25 12.42
N ALA A 201 -24.43 -2.81 12.33
CA ALA A 201 -24.75 -3.99 13.13
C ALA A 201 -23.75 -5.10 12.79
N ALA A 202 -23.26 -5.81 13.82
CA ALA A 202 -22.26 -6.87 13.69
C ALA A 202 -22.64 -7.99 12.69
N ASP A 203 -23.91 -8.10 12.33
CA ASP A 203 -24.47 -9.14 11.46
C ASP A 203 -24.80 -8.66 10.03
N THR A 204 -24.38 -7.47 9.62
CA THR A 204 -24.54 -7.05 8.22
C THR A 204 -23.47 -7.67 7.31
N TRP A 205 -23.43 -8.98 7.27
CA TRP A 205 -23.00 -9.69 6.10
C TRP A 205 -24.07 -9.46 5.03
N LEU A 206 -23.82 -8.59 4.08
CA LEU A 206 -24.64 -8.52 2.88
C LEU A 206 -24.12 -9.60 1.93
N PRO A 207 -24.79 -10.77 1.81
CA PRO A 207 -24.44 -11.71 0.78
C PRO A 207 -24.83 -11.09 -0.56
N GLY A 208 -23.85 -10.78 -1.36
CA GLY A 208 -23.99 -10.60 -2.79
C GLY A 208 -25.04 -9.58 -3.25
N THR A 209 -24.72 -8.29 -3.17
CA THR A 209 -25.25 -7.31 -4.13
C THR A 209 -24.10 -6.82 -5.00
#